data_7a1907610b78f5d52a6134748bad4740
#
_entry.id   7a1907610b78f5d52a6134748bad4740
#
_cell.length_a   1.000
_cell.length_b   1.000
_cell.length_c   1.000
_cell.angle_alpha   90.00
_cell.angle_beta   90.00
_cell.angle_gamma   90.00
#
_symmetry.space_group_name_H-M   'P 1'
#
loop_
_entity.id
_entity.type
_entity.pdbx_description
1 polymer ?
#
loop_
_entity_poly.entity_id
_entity_poly.type
_entity_poly.pdbx_seq_one_letter_code
_entity_poly.pdbx_strand_id
1 'polypeptide(L)'
;MAKISKSPWLIHYDGSSCNGCDIEVLACLTPVYDVERFGIINTGDPKQADILLITGGVNSQNKAVVEQIYEQMPNPKVVVAVGICACSGGVFRECYNILGGVDTVIPVDVYVPGCAARPESIIDGVVKALGILQQKHEEMKKK
;
A
#
# COMPACT_ATOMS: atom_id res chain seq x y z
N MET A 1 5.54 4.79 22.46
CA MET A 1 4.69 5.69 21.67
C MET A 1 5.32 6.14 20.39
N ALA A 2 6.62 6.26 20.32
CA ALA A 2 7.33 6.35 19.06
C ALA A 2 7.40 5.01 18.30
N LYS A 3 6.72 3.99 18.79
CA LYS A 3 6.84 2.62 18.27
C LYS A 3 6.16 2.41 16.92
N ILE A 4 5.04 3.07 16.67
CA ILE A 4 4.31 2.91 15.41
C ILE A 4 5.11 3.49 14.23
N SER A 5 5.78 4.60 14.46
CA SER A 5 6.63 5.21 13.43
C SER A 5 7.98 4.53 13.25
N LYS A 6 8.40 3.72 14.23
CA LYS A 6 9.70 3.05 14.18
C LYS A 6 9.65 1.64 13.60
N SER A 7 8.52 0.97 13.71
CA SER A 7 8.38 -0.41 13.24
C SER A 7 6.95 -0.67 12.78
N PRO A 8 6.54 -0.05 11.67
CA PRO A 8 5.21 -0.28 11.13
C PRO A 8 5.17 -1.65 10.47
N TRP A 9 4.06 -2.33 10.62
CA TRP A 9 3.81 -3.56 9.89
C TRP A 9 3.00 -3.24 8.64
N LEU A 10 3.32 -3.87 7.54
CA LEU A 10 2.61 -3.66 6.30
C LEU A 10 1.96 -4.94 5.81
N ILE A 11 0.87 -4.76 5.08
CA ILE A 11 0.24 -5.85 4.34
C ILE A 11 0.29 -5.48 2.85
N HIS A 12 0.67 -6.44 2.04
CA HIS A 12 0.68 -6.31 0.60
C HIS A 12 -0.51 -7.06 0.01
N TYR A 13 -1.31 -6.37 -0.77
CA TYR A 13 -2.44 -6.96 -1.49
C TYR A 13 -2.26 -6.76 -2.99
N ASP A 14 -2.33 -7.85 -3.73
CA ASP A 14 -2.31 -7.86 -5.19
C ASP A 14 -3.74 -7.84 -5.70
N GLY A 15 -4.12 -6.76 -6.35
CA GLY A 15 -5.39 -6.67 -7.06
C GLY A 15 -5.30 -7.44 -8.37
N SER A 16 -5.68 -6.81 -9.47
CA SER A 16 -5.56 -7.42 -10.80
C SER A 16 -4.26 -6.99 -11.47
N SER A 17 -3.11 -7.25 -10.83
CA SER A 17 -1.83 -6.82 -11.35
C SER A 17 -1.21 -7.84 -12.32
N CYS A 18 -0.29 -7.37 -13.14
CA CYS A 18 0.53 -8.24 -14.00
C CYS A 18 1.70 -8.87 -13.24
N ASN A 19 1.78 -8.70 -11.92
CA ASN A 19 2.84 -9.12 -11.01
C ASN A 19 4.18 -8.38 -11.17
N GLY A 20 4.28 -7.40 -12.05
CA GLY A 20 5.49 -6.59 -12.18
C GLY A 20 5.78 -5.79 -10.93
N CYS A 21 4.79 -5.06 -10.42
CA CYS A 21 4.92 -4.29 -9.19
C CYS A 21 5.06 -5.20 -7.97
N ASP A 22 4.44 -6.37 -7.97
CA ASP A 22 4.57 -7.34 -6.88
C ASP A 22 5.99 -7.84 -6.74
N ILE A 23 6.65 -8.15 -7.85
CA ILE A 23 8.05 -8.56 -7.87
C ILE A 23 8.92 -7.44 -7.30
N GLU A 24 8.66 -6.20 -7.68
CA GLU A 24 9.42 -5.05 -7.17
C GLU A 24 9.18 -4.79 -5.68
N VAL A 25 7.95 -5.00 -5.19
CA VAL A 25 7.64 -4.92 -3.75
C VAL A 25 8.41 -6.00 -2.98
N LEU A 26 8.42 -7.22 -3.48
CA LEU A 26 9.18 -8.30 -2.87
C LEU A 26 10.68 -8.05 -2.93
N ALA A 27 11.17 -7.41 -3.98
CA ALA A 27 12.57 -7.02 -4.08
C ALA A 27 12.99 -6.03 -2.98
N CYS A 28 12.07 -5.19 -2.51
CA CYS A 28 12.34 -4.29 -1.39
C CYS A 28 12.65 -5.03 -0.10
N LEU A 29 12.16 -6.26 0.05
CA LEU A 29 12.39 -7.10 1.23
C LEU A 29 13.68 -7.90 1.14
N THR A 30 14.35 -7.88 -0.02
CA THR A 30 15.62 -8.61 -0.22
C THR A 30 16.80 -7.84 0.41
N PRO A 31 17.94 -8.53 0.66
CA PRO A 31 19.10 -7.89 1.30
C PRO A 31 19.65 -6.67 0.57
N VAL A 32 19.46 -6.55 -0.75
CA VAL A 32 19.96 -5.43 -1.54
C VAL A 32 19.29 -4.11 -1.13
N TYR A 33 17.97 -4.13 -0.95
CA TYR A 33 17.20 -2.94 -0.57
C TYR A 33 16.86 -2.92 0.92
N ASP A 34 16.64 -4.07 1.49
CA ASP A 34 16.46 -4.35 2.92
C ASP A 34 15.57 -3.33 3.64
N VAL A 35 14.32 -3.28 3.23
CA VAL A 35 13.32 -2.40 3.86
C VAL A 35 13.09 -2.78 5.32
N GLU A 36 13.39 -4.01 5.72
CA GLU A 36 13.28 -4.47 7.10
C GLU A 36 14.20 -3.72 8.06
N ARG A 37 15.27 -3.10 7.56
CA ARG A 37 16.15 -2.25 8.39
C ARG A 37 15.40 -1.07 9.03
N PHE A 38 14.26 -0.68 8.46
CA PHE A 38 13.38 0.34 9.03
C PHE A 38 12.38 -0.24 10.04
N GLY A 39 12.48 -1.52 10.35
CA GLY A 39 11.56 -2.22 11.25
C GLY A 39 10.24 -2.64 10.59
N ILE A 40 10.19 -2.64 9.28
CA ILE A 40 8.99 -2.98 8.51
C ILE A 40 8.90 -4.50 8.38
N ILE A 41 7.76 -5.06 8.79
CA ILE A 41 7.49 -6.48 8.69
C ILE A 41 6.26 -6.67 7.80
N ASN A 42 6.38 -7.53 6.79
CA ASN A 42 5.26 -7.91 5.95
C ASN A 42 4.43 -8.97 6.67
N THR A 43 3.18 -8.63 6.98
CA THR A 43 2.25 -9.54 7.65
C THR A 43 1.12 -9.95 6.72
N GLY A 44 0.54 -11.11 6.95
CA GLY A 44 -0.67 -11.55 6.25
C GLY A 44 -1.98 -11.22 6.96
N ASP A 45 -1.91 -10.59 8.13
CA ASP A 45 -3.09 -10.30 8.93
C ASP A 45 -3.43 -8.80 8.88
N PRO A 46 -4.57 -8.42 8.27
CA PRO A 46 -4.97 -7.01 8.20
C PRO A 46 -5.13 -6.35 9.57
N LYS A 47 -5.50 -7.11 10.58
CA LYS A 47 -5.71 -6.57 11.94
C LYS A 47 -4.43 -6.09 12.61
N GLN A 48 -3.28 -6.56 12.14
CA GLN A 48 -1.97 -6.19 12.68
C GLN A 48 -1.23 -5.18 11.81
N ALA A 49 -1.75 -4.88 10.61
CA ALA A 49 -1.06 -4.04 9.65
C ALA A 49 -1.36 -2.55 9.88
N ASP A 50 -0.35 -1.73 9.73
CA ASP A 50 -0.45 -0.27 9.82
C ASP A 50 -0.48 0.37 8.43
N ILE A 51 0.18 -0.25 7.46
CA ILE A 51 0.31 0.24 6.09
C ILE A 51 -0.22 -0.82 5.14
N LEU A 52 -1.09 -0.40 4.22
CA LEU A 52 -1.59 -1.25 3.14
C LEU A 52 -0.92 -0.86 1.83
N LEU A 53 -0.16 -1.80 1.26
CA LEU A 53 0.39 -1.65 -0.10
C LEU A 53 -0.52 -2.39 -1.07
N ILE A 54 -1.07 -1.66 -2.04
CA ILE A 54 -1.92 -2.25 -3.07
C ILE A 54 -1.23 -2.12 -4.41
N THR A 55 -1.11 -3.23 -5.13
CA THR A 55 -0.64 -3.28 -6.51
C THR A 55 -1.78 -3.67 -7.43
N GLY A 56 -1.72 -3.23 -8.67
CA GLY A 56 -2.75 -3.52 -9.66
C GLY A 56 -4.02 -2.71 -9.50
N GLY A 57 -4.85 -2.71 -10.54
CA GLY A 57 -6.14 -2.04 -10.53
C GLY A 57 -7.19 -2.81 -9.75
N VAL A 58 -8.28 -2.13 -9.43
CA VAL A 58 -9.41 -2.75 -8.76
C VAL A 58 -10.42 -3.19 -9.81
N ASN A 59 -10.82 -4.46 -9.78
CA ASN A 59 -11.88 -4.97 -10.64
C ASN A 59 -13.16 -5.20 -9.83
N SER A 60 -14.24 -5.59 -10.52
CA SER A 60 -15.54 -5.79 -9.88
C SER A 60 -15.55 -6.94 -8.87
N GLN A 61 -14.65 -7.90 -9.01
CA GLN A 61 -14.60 -9.06 -8.11
C GLN A 61 -13.80 -8.76 -6.84
N ASN A 62 -12.70 -8.01 -6.94
CA ASN A 62 -11.85 -7.74 -5.78
C ASN A 62 -12.20 -6.46 -5.02
N LYS A 63 -13.15 -5.68 -5.53
CA LYS A 63 -13.59 -4.46 -4.85
C LYS A 63 -14.03 -4.71 -3.41
N ALA A 64 -14.88 -5.70 -3.21
CA ALA A 64 -15.37 -6.06 -1.87
C ALA A 64 -14.24 -6.52 -0.95
N VAL A 65 -13.26 -7.25 -1.47
CA VAL A 65 -12.11 -7.73 -0.71
C VAL A 65 -11.24 -6.56 -0.27
N VAL A 66 -10.99 -5.59 -1.15
CA VAL A 66 -10.19 -4.40 -0.85
C VAL A 66 -10.87 -3.57 0.25
N GLU A 67 -12.17 -3.35 0.14
CA GLU A 67 -12.94 -2.64 1.16
C GLU A 67 -12.88 -3.36 2.50
N GLN A 68 -13.02 -4.67 2.50
CA GLN A 68 -12.98 -5.50 3.70
C GLN A 68 -11.61 -5.44 4.38
N ILE A 69 -10.53 -5.54 3.62
CA ILE A 69 -9.18 -5.43 4.16
C ILE A 69 -8.98 -4.05 4.80
N TYR A 70 -9.40 -3.00 4.13
CA TYR A 70 -9.29 -1.64 4.64
C TYR A 70 -10.06 -1.45 5.96
N GLU A 71 -11.26 -1.99 6.05
CA GLU A 71 -12.07 -1.91 7.26
C GLU A 71 -11.48 -2.69 8.43
N GLN A 72 -10.83 -3.84 8.15
CA GLN A 72 -10.22 -4.66 9.19
C GLN A 72 -8.94 -4.08 9.76
N MET A 73 -8.31 -3.14 9.05
CA MET A 73 -7.09 -2.51 9.55
C MET A 73 -7.39 -1.55 10.69
N PRO A 74 -6.61 -1.59 11.78
CA PRO A 74 -6.82 -0.66 12.90
C PRO A 74 -6.38 0.76 12.54
N ASN A 75 -7.00 1.76 13.17
CA ASN A 75 -6.55 3.15 13.07
C ASN A 75 -5.36 3.38 14.03
N PRO A 76 -4.38 4.22 13.68
CA PRO A 76 -4.21 4.89 12.39
C PRO A 76 -3.74 3.95 11.31
N LYS A 77 -4.14 4.20 10.07
CA LYS A 77 -3.76 3.39 8.91
C LYS A 77 -3.44 4.27 7.71
N VAL A 78 -2.56 3.78 6.85
CA VAL A 78 -2.13 4.48 5.64
C VAL A 78 -2.23 3.50 4.46
N VAL A 79 -2.69 4.00 3.33
CA VAL A 79 -2.79 3.24 2.09
C VAL A 79 -1.82 3.79 1.07
N VAL A 80 -1.02 2.91 0.49
CA VAL A 80 -0.06 3.24 -0.57
C VAL A 80 -0.44 2.49 -1.84
N ALA A 81 -0.72 3.22 -2.90
CA ALA A 81 -0.99 2.65 -4.23
C ALA A 81 0.32 2.56 -4.99
N VAL A 82 0.75 1.34 -5.30
CA VAL A 82 2.03 1.07 -5.97
C VAL A 82 1.79 0.74 -7.44
N GLY A 83 2.48 1.47 -8.31
CA GLY A 83 2.38 1.30 -9.75
C GLY A 83 1.22 2.08 -10.37
N ILE A 84 1.31 2.32 -11.68
CA ILE A 84 0.32 3.13 -12.39
C ILE A 84 -1.07 2.47 -12.41
N CYS A 85 -1.13 1.14 -12.39
CA CYS A 85 -2.40 0.41 -12.37
C CYS A 85 -3.17 0.68 -11.08
N ALA A 86 -2.50 0.73 -9.94
CA ALA A 86 -3.12 1.08 -8.66
C ALA A 86 -3.46 2.56 -8.58
N CYS A 87 -2.62 3.42 -9.18
CA CYS A 87 -2.84 4.86 -9.14
C CYS A 87 -4.04 5.31 -9.97
N SER A 88 -4.21 4.76 -11.18
CA SER A 88 -5.24 5.24 -12.11
C SER A 88 -5.83 4.17 -13.01
N GLY A 89 -5.48 2.91 -12.83
CA GLY A 89 -5.84 1.83 -13.73
C GLY A 89 -4.83 1.59 -14.85
N GLY A 90 -3.96 2.55 -15.14
CA GLY A 90 -2.90 2.42 -16.14
C GLY A 90 -3.40 2.02 -17.53
N VAL A 91 -2.72 1.05 -18.12
CA VAL A 91 -3.08 0.51 -19.44
C VAL A 91 -4.46 -0.16 -19.44
N PHE A 92 -4.87 -0.68 -18.31
CA PHE A 92 -6.14 -1.43 -18.17
C PHE A 92 -7.32 -0.54 -17.79
N ARG A 93 -7.16 0.78 -17.78
CA ARG A 93 -8.16 1.73 -17.29
C ARG A 93 -9.53 1.60 -17.94
N GLU A 94 -9.56 1.30 -19.24
CA GLU A 94 -10.80 1.19 -20.03
C GLU A 94 -11.25 -0.26 -20.20
N CYS A 95 -10.62 -1.23 -19.54
CA CYS A 95 -11.01 -2.61 -19.62
C CYS A 95 -12.36 -2.84 -18.94
N TYR A 96 -13.08 -3.85 -19.43
CA TYR A 96 -14.48 -4.11 -19.06
C TYR A 96 -14.71 -4.23 -17.55
N ASN A 97 -13.86 -4.99 -16.84
CA ASN A 97 -14.04 -5.24 -15.41
C ASN A 97 -13.19 -4.35 -14.49
N ILE A 98 -12.43 -3.44 -15.05
CA ILE A 98 -11.55 -2.56 -14.25
C ILE A 98 -12.33 -1.31 -13.86
N LEU A 99 -12.36 -1.03 -12.55
CA LEU A 99 -13.06 0.13 -11.98
C LEU A 99 -12.16 1.37 -11.91
N GLY A 100 -10.92 1.28 -12.40
CA GLY A 100 -9.95 2.36 -12.33
C GLY A 100 -8.93 2.13 -11.22
N GLY A 101 -8.43 3.22 -10.65
CA GLY A 101 -7.44 3.14 -9.57
C GLY A 101 -8.05 2.76 -8.23
N VAL A 102 -7.19 2.49 -7.27
CA VAL A 102 -7.60 2.12 -5.91
C VAL A 102 -8.36 3.25 -5.21
N ASP A 103 -8.08 4.49 -5.58
CA ASP A 103 -8.73 5.69 -5.01
C ASP A 103 -10.23 5.75 -5.27
N THR A 104 -10.75 5.01 -6.25
CA THR A 104 -12.19 4.92 -6.49
C THR A 104 -12.93 4.06 -5.46
N VAL A 105 -12.20 3.27 -4.69
CA VAL A 105 -12.77 2.32 -3.73
C VAL A 105 -12.46 2.70 -2.30
N ILE A 106 -11.20 3.03 -2.00
CA ILE A 106 -10.74 3.41 -0.66
C ILE A 106 -9.88 4.67 -0.76
N PRO A 107 -9.80 5.48 0.32
CA PRO A 107 -8.91 6.63 0.31
C PRO A 107 -7.45 6.19 0.24
N VAL A 108 -6.67 6.85 -0.61
CA VAL A 108 -5.26 6.58 -0.81
C VAL A 108 -4.45 7.76 -0.28
N ASP A 109 -3.45 7.48 0.53
CA ASP A 109 -2.60 8.52 1.14
C ASP A 109 -1.35 8.81 0.31
N VAL A 110 -0.77 7.78 -0.30
CA VAL A 110 0.48 7.93 -1.08
C VAL A 110 0.35 7.17 -2.40
N TYR A 111 0.83 7.79 -3.46
CA TYR A 111 0.90 7.19 -4.79
C TYR A 111 2.36 6.98 -5.18
N VAL A 112 2.67 5.79 -5.69
CA VAL A 112 3.99 5.45 -6.22
C VAL A 112 3.81 5.08 -7.69
N PRO A 113 4.03 6.01 -8.62
CA PRO A 113 3.83 5.74 -10.05
C PRO A 113 4.99 4.93 -10.61
N GLY A 114 4.71 4.23 -11.70
CA GLY A 114 5.68 3.46 -12.46
C GLY A 114 5.07 2.20 -13.02
N CYS A 115 5.67 1.68 -14.07
CA CYS A 115 5.24 0.44 -14.70
C CYS A 115 6.48 -0.39 -15.10
N ALA A 116 6.99 -1.19 -14.20
CA ALA A 116 6.68 -1.29 -12.76
C ALA A 116 7.38 -0.19 -11.96
N ALA A 117 6.85 0.11 -10.77
CA ALA A 117 7.52 1.03 -9.85
C ALA A 117 8.84 0.41 -9.38
N ARG A 118 9.91 1.20 -9.39
CA ARG A 118 11.23 0.72 -8.94
C ARG A 118 11.25 0.54 -7.42
N PRO A 119 12.08 -0.39 -6.90
CA PRO A 119 12.18 -0.59 -5.46
C PRO A 119 12.52 0.69 -4.68
N GLU A 120 13.40 1.54 -5.22
CA GLU A 120 13.76 2.80 -4.60
C GLU A 120 12.54 3.73 -4.47
N SER A 121 11.70 3.80 -5.50
CA SER A 121 10.47 4.59 -5.47
C SER A 121 9.46 4.04 -4.47
N ILE A 122 9.37 2.73 -4.34
CA ILE A 122 8.50 2.07 -3.36
C ILE A 122 8.98 2.40 -1.95
N ILE A 123 10.27 2.35 -1.69
CA ILE A 123 10.86 2.68 -0.39
C ILE A 123 10.58 4.15 -0.05
N ASP A 124 10.74 5.07 -1.00
CA ASP A 124 10.42 6.49 -0.79
C ASP A 124 8.94 6.69 -0.47
N GLY A 125 8.07 5.96 -1.15
CA GLY A 125 6.63 5.99 -0.87
C GLY A 125 6.31 5.50 0.53
N VAL A 126 6.97 4.42 0.97
CA VAL A 126 6.79 3.90 2.33
C VAL A 126 7.31 4.89 3.37
N VAL A 127 8.43 5.54 3.13
CA VAL A 127 8.96 6.57 4.03
C VAL A 127 7.97 7.74 4.17
N LYS A 128 7.36 8.19 3.08
CA LYS A 128 6.30 9.20 3.13
C LYS A 128 5.09 8.70 3.91
N ALA A 129 4.73 7.43 3.72
CA ALA A 129 3.63 6.81 4.45
C ALA A 129 3.90 6.78 5.96
N LEU A 130 5.14 6.55 6.37
CA LEU A 130 5.54 6.62 7.79
C LEU A 130 5.30 8.01 8.37
N GLY A 131 5.67 9.04 7.65
CA GLY A 131 5.42 10.43 8.07
C GLY A 131 3.94 10.72 8.24
N ILE A 132 3.11 10.27 7.31
CA ILE A 132 1.65 10.44 7.38
C ILE A 132 1.06 9.64 8.54
N LEU A 133 1.54 8.43 8.76
CA LEU A 133 1.10 7.57 9.84
C LEU A 133 1.38 8.23 11.20
N GLN A 134 2.56 8.82 11.35
CA GLN A 134 2.92 9.55 12.56
C GLN A 134 2.00 10.75 12.80
N GLN A 135 1.70 11.53 11.76
CA GLN A 135 0.79 12.65 11.86
C GLN A 135 -0.61 12.20 12.29
N LYS A 136 -1.15 11.15 11.67
CA LYS A 136 -2.45 10.59 12.02
C LYS A 136 -2.48 10.11 13.48
N HIS A 137 -1.40 9.50 13.94
CA HIS A 137 -1.30 9.03 15.32
C HIS A 137 -1.31 10.20 16.31
N GLU A 138 -0.62 11.29 16.01
CA GLU A 138 -0.62 12.50 16.83
C GLU A 138 -2.00 13.18 16.88
N GLU A 139 -2.70 13.21 15.74
CA GLU A 139 -4.06 13.76 15.68
C GLU A 139 -5.04 12.95 16.54
N MET A 140 -4.91 11.61 16.52
CA MET A 140 -5.75 10.76 17.36
C MET A 140 -5.50 10.97 18.84
N LYS A 141 -4.28 11.32 19.25
CA LYS A 141 -3.97 11.61 20.66
C LYS A 141 -4.55 12.94 21.15
N LYS A 142 -4.74 13.88 20.23
CA LYS A 142 -5.28 15.21 20.56
C LYS A 142 -6.81 15.18 20.74
N LYS A 143 -7.45 14.13 20.26
CA LYS A 143 -8.90 13.91 20.42
C LYS A 143 -9.16 13.06 21.66
#